data_7f59438270beed1edee9a9067c3e33a2
#
_entry.id   7f59438270beed1edee9a9067c3e33a2
#
_cell.length_a   1.000
_cell.length_b   1.000
_cell.length_c   1.000
_cell.angle_alpha   90.00
_cell.angle_beta   90.00
_cell.angle_gamma   90.00
#
_symmetry.space_group_name_H-M   'P 1'
#
loop_
_entity.id
_entity.type
_entity.pdbx_description
1 polymer ?
#
loop_
_entity_poly.entity_id
_entity_poly.type
_entity_poly.pdbx_seq_one_letter_code
_entity_poly.pdbx_strand_id
1 'polypeptide(L)'
;GFCSLKRCYTDRQSFWENILVSMHEKLIHRGGDASGIYLTPHAGLSHQRLSIRDITHGAQPMIRHRDGADYAIVYNGEIYNTDELIPELTSAGYNFLTTSDTEVILYAYMHFGASFVSRLNGIFSFAIWDGAAKQLFLYRDRVGTKPLFYHAKDGELVFASEPKALFCFPDLSPAITENSLRELL
;
A
#
# COMPACT_ATOMS: atom_id res chain seq x y z
N GLY A 1 5.00 3.09 -3.75
CA GLY A 1 3.89 3.35 -4.67
C GLY A 1 3.63 4.81 -4.91
N PHE A 2 2.72 5.10 -5.82
CA PHE A 2 2.33 6.46 -6.21
C PHE A 2 0.89 6.50 -6.76
N CYS A 3 0.32 7.70 -6.80
CA CYS A 3 -1.01 7.97 -7.37
C CYS A 3 -1.07 9.40 -7.96
N SER A 4 -1.79 9.56 -9.07
CA SER A 4 -2.14 10.87 -9.63
C SER A 4 -3.44 10.77 -10.44
N LEU A 5 -4.32 11.76 -10.31
CA LEU A 5 -5.48 11.90 -11.19
C LEU A 5 -5.21 12.79 -12.41
N LYS A 6 -4.05 13.45 -12.44
CA LYS A 6 -3.62 14.33 -13.53
C LYS A 6 -2.77 13.62 -14.59
N ARG A 7 -2.17 12.49 -14.23
CA ARG A 7 -1.24 11.73 -15.06
C ARG A 7 -1.82 10.35 -15.35
N CYS A 8 -1.72 9.90 -16.59
CA CYS A 8 -2.04 8.54 -16.98
C CYS A 8 -0.73 7.72 -17.02
N TYR A 9 -0.56 6.84 -16.07
CA TYR A 9 0.68 6.04 -15.97
C TYR A 9 0.80 4.97 -17.05
N THR A 10 -0.33 4.51 -17.60
CA THR A 10 -0.32 3.49 -18.66
C THR A 10 0.10 4.03 -20.02
N ASP A 11 0.11 5.37 -20.24
CA ASP A 11 0.62 5.96 -21.49
C ASP A 11 2.12 5.73 -21.67
N ARG A 12 2.86 5.51 -20.58
CA ARG A 12 4.28 5.15 -20.54
C ARG A 12 4.52 3.98 -19.60
N GLN A 13 3.77 2.91 -19.79
CA GLN A 13 3.69 1.77 -18.88
C GLN A 13 5.06 1.25 -18.44
N SER A 14 5.93 0.87 -19.39
CA SER A 14 7.26 0.32 -19.07
C SER A 14 8.14 1.28 -18.26
N PHE A 15 8.00 2.60 -18.47
CA PHE A 15 8.73 3.59 -17.68
C PHE A 15 8.26 3.56 -16.23
N TRP A 16 6.94 3.54 -15.99
CA TRP A 16 6.39 3.58 -14.64
C TRP A 16 6.54 2.24 -13.90
N GLU A 17 6.48 1.13 -14.62
CA GLU A 17 6.85 -0.19 -14.07
C GLU A 17 8.32 -0.21 -13.61
N ASN A 18 9.25 0.34 -14.39
CA ASN A 18 10.66 0.46 -13.98
C ASN A 18 10.84 1.36 -12.75
N ILE A 19 10.04 2.43 -12.60
CA ILE A 19 10.04 3.24 -11.39
C ILE A 19 9.58 2.41 -10.18
N LEU A 20 8.49 1.63 -10.30
CA LEU A 20 8.03 0.74 -9.23
C LEU A 20 9.07 -0.32 -8.87
N VAL A 21 9.73 -0.91 -9.86
CA VAL A 21 10.84 -1.86 -9.66
C VAL A 21 11.98 -1.17 -8.90
N SER A 22 12.41 0.01 -9.32
CA SER A 22 13.46 0.77 -8.63
C SER A 22 13.09 1.13 -7.20
N MET A 23 11.82 1.46 -6.94
CA MET A 23 11.32 1.76 -5.59
C MET A 23 11.40 0.52 -4.69
N HIS A 24 10.97 -0.65 -5.17
CA HIS A 24 11.00 -1.84 -4.32
C HIS A 24 12.42 -2.41 -4.15
N GLU A 25 13.32 -2.28 -5.14
CA GLU A 25 14.73 -2.67 -5.02
C GLU A 25 15.44 -1.90 -3.89
N LYS A 26 15.09 -0.63 -3.66
CA LYS A 26 15.59 0.14 -2.50
C LYS A 26 15.15 -0.45 -1.16
N LEU A 27 14.15 -1.33 -1.15
CA LEU A 27 13.56 -1.94 0.04
C LEU A 27 13.91 -3.43 0.19
N ILE A 28 14.75 -4.01 -0.67
CA ILE A 28 15.06 -5.45 -0.71
C ILE A 28 15.59 -5.99 0.64
N HIS A 29 16.32 -5.17 1.40
CA HIS A 29 16.81 -5.53 2.74
C HIS A 29 15.68 -5.74 3.77
N ARG A 30 14.45 -5.33 3.47
CA ARG A 30 13.26 -5.51 4.32
C ARG A 30 12.49 -6.79 4.02
N GLY A 31 12.79 -7.47 2.91
CA GLY A 31 12.18 -8.73 2.52
C GLY A 31 12.58 -9.06 1.09
N GLY A 32 13.23 -10.21 0.90
CA GLY A 32 13.76 -10.63 -0.40
C GLY A 32 13.06 -11.85 -0.99
N ASP A 33 12.00 -12.36 -0.35
CA ASP A 33 11.39 -13.64 -0.72
C ASP A 33 10.48 -13.54 -1.94
N ALA A 34 9.77 -12.43 -2.07
CA ALA A 34 8.89 -12.18 -3.21
C ALA A 34 8.72 -10.67 -3.45
N SER A 35 8.48 -10.31 -4.68
CA SER A 35 8.14 -8.94 -5.07
C SER A 35 6.96 -8.92 -6.03
N GLY A 36 6.22 -7.81 -6.06
CA GLY A 36 5.13 -7.63 -6.99
C GLY A 36 4.90 -6.16 -7.30
N ILE A 37 4.33 -5.91 -8.47
CA ILE A 37 3.88 -4.59 -8.91
C ILE A 37 2.45 -4.66 -9.41
N TYR A 38 1.74 -3.54 -9.27
CA TYR A 38 0.42 -3.32 -9.84
C TYR A 38 0.36 -1.90 -10.36
N LEU A 39 0.03 -1.74 -11.64
CA LEU A 39 -0.04 -0.44 -12.31
C LEU A 39 -1.40 -0.25 -12.96
N THR A 40 -2.00 0.90 -12.71
CA THR A 40 -3.24 1.36 -13.34
C THR A 40 -3.01 2.72 -14.00
N PRO A 41 -3.98 3.27 -14.76
CA PRO A 41 -3.87 4.63 -15.27
C PRO A 41 -3.57 5.69 -14.19
N HIS A 42 -4.00 5.48 -12.96
CA HIS A 42 -3.94 6.50 -11.90
C HIS A 42 -3.14 6.11 -10.67
N ALA A 43 -2.73 4.85 -10.53
CA ALA A 43 -1.95 4.39 -9.38
C ALA A 43 -0.93 3.33 -9.75
N GLY A 44 0.20 3.34 -9.04
CA GLY A 44 1.20 2.30 -9.06
C GLY A 44 1.54 1.83 -7.65
N LEU A 45 1.45 0.53 -7.40
CA LEU A 45 1.79 -0.11 -6.14
C LEU A 45 2.93 -1.09 -6.36
N SER A 46 3.88 -1.14 -5.43
CA SER A 46 4.91 -2.18 -5.40
C SER A 46 5.12 -2.67 -3.98
N HIS A 47 5.43 -3.95 -3.83
CA HIS A 47 5.67 -4.56 -2.55
C HIS A 47 6.89 -5.48 -2.60
N GLN A 48 7.68 -5.43 -1.53
CA GLN A 48 8.78 -6.35 -1.26
C GLN A 48 8.42 -7.14 -0.01
N ARG A 49 8.36 -8.47 -0.12
CA ARG A 49 7.83 -9.35 0.91
C ARG A 49 8.92 -10.11 1.66
N LEU A 50 8.80 -10.15 2.98
CA LEU A 50 9.38 -11.18 3.84
C LEU A 50 8.27 -12.16 4.20
N SER A 51 8.39 -13.42 3.76
CA SER A 51 7.35 -14.44 3.90
C SER A 51 7.40 -15.08 5.28
N ILE A 52 6.62 -14.56 6.24
CA ILE A 52 6.52 -15.11 7.59
C ILE A 52 5.27 -16.00 7.73
N ARG A 53 4.15 -15.61 7.10
CA ARG A 53 2.87 -16.34 7.09
C ARG A 53 2.35 -16.46 5.67
N ASP A 54 1.60 -17.54 5.37
CA ASP A 54 0.97 -17.87 4.10
C ASP A 54 1.91 -17.67 2.89
N ILE A 55 2.95 -18.51 2.83
CA ILE A 55 4.01 -18.45 1.81
C ILE A 55 3.43 -18.52 0.40
N THR A 56 2.32 -19.25 0.23
CA THR A 56 1.73 -19.58 -1.08
C THR A 56 0.69 -18.56 -1.58
N HIS A 57 -0.08 -17.93 -0.68
CA HIS A 57 -1.25 -17.13 -1.10
C HIS A 57 -1.23 -15.66 -0.67
N GLY A 58 -0.27 -15.25 0.16
CA GLY A 58 -0.14 -13.87 0.64
C GLY A 58 0.63 -12.95 -0.30
N ALA A 59 0.59 -13.16 -1.62
CA ALA A 59 1.25 -12.30 -2.60
C ALA A 59 0.71 -10.86 -2.53
N GLN A 60 1.62 -9.88 -2.64
CA GLN A 60 1.27 -8.47 -2.66
C GLN A 60 1.98 -7.76 -3.85
N PRO A 61 1.35 -6.72 -4.44
CA PRO A 61 0.04 -6.16 -4.12
C PRO A 61 -1.08 -7.20 -4.24
N MET A 62 -1.97 -7.26 -3.21
CA MET A 62 -3.15 -8.13 -3.31
C MET A 62 -4.28 -7.37 -3.99
N ILE A 63 -4.93 -8.01 -4.96
CA ILE A 63 -6.00 -7.41 -5.77
C ILE A 63 -7.27 -8.22 -5.59
N ARG A 64 -8.39 -7.52 -5.42
CA ARG A 64 -9.74 -8.09 -5.44
C ARG A 64 -10.63 -7.28 -6.36
N HIS A 65 -11.41 -7.99 -7.16
CA HIS A 65 -12.36 -7.37 -8.09
C HIS A 65 -13.78 -7.42 -7.51
N ARG A 66 -14.49 -6.30 -7.51
CA ARG A 66 -15.89 -6.23 -7.10
C ARG A 66 -16.61 -5.08 -7.83
N ASP A 67 -17.83 -5.36 -8.27
CA ASP A 67 -18.72 -4.38 -8.91
C ASP A 67 -18.06 -3.62 -10.09
N GLY A 68 -17.25 -4.33 -10.87
CA GLY A 68 -16.57 -3.78 -12.06
C GLY A 68 -15.31 -2.96 -11.77
N ALA A 69 -14.82 -2.95 -10.53
CA ALA A 69 -13.62 -2.22 -10.13
C ALA A 69 -12.61 -3.10 -9.40
N ASP A 70 -11.32 -2.74 -9.54
CA ASP A 70 -10.24 -3.36 -8.79
C ASP A 70 -9.99 -2.60 -7.49
N TYR A 71 -9.82 -3.36 -6.43
CA TYR A 71 -9.30 -2.90 -5.14
C TYR A 71 -7.94 -3.56 -4.90
N ALA A 72 -6.91 -2.76 -4.65
CA ALA A 72 -5.56 -3.27 -4.47
C ALA A 72 -4.93 -2.75 -3.19
N ILE A 73 -4.20 -3.61 -2.47
CA ILE A 73 -3.54 -3.27 -1.22
C ILE A 73 -2.06 -3.65 -1.25
N VAL A 74 -1.22 -2.79 -0.65
CA VAL A 74 0.12 -3.13 -0.17
C VAL A 74 0.16 -2.87 1.33
N TYR A 75 0.66 -3.84 2.08
CA TYR A 75 0.55 -3.87 3.54
C TYR A 75 1.84 -4.37 4.19
N ASN A 76 2.23 -3.69 5.26
CA ASN A 76 3.31 -4.06 6.16
C ASN A 76 2.80 -4.00 7.60
N GLY A 77 2.66 -5.15 8.26
CA GLY A 77 2.13 -5.19 9.62
C GLY A 77 1.65 -6.55 10.06
N GLU A 78 0.83 -6.53 11.12
CA GLU A 78 0.08 -7.67 11.62
C GLU A 78 -1.21 -7.17 12.27
N ILE A 79 -2.35 -7.74 11.87
CA ILE A 79 -3.67 -7.49 12.46
C ILE A 79 -3.99 -8.62 13.43
N TYR A 80 -4.29 -8.28 14.67
CA TYR A 80 -4.48 -9.22 15.76
C TYR A 80 -5.92 -9.70 15.91
N ASN A 81 -6.90 -8.92 15.44
CA ASN A 81 -8.33 -9.22 15.60
C ASN A 81 -9.01 -9.67 14.31
N THR A 82 -8.29 -10.40 13.45
CA THR A 82 -8.85 -10.98 12.21
C THR A 82 -10.02 -11.92 12.49
N ASP A 83 -9.92 -12.73 13.58
CA ASP A 83 -10.95 -13.68 13.97
C ASP A 83 -12.29 -13.02 14.34
N GLU A 84 -12.27 -11.76 14.76
CA GLU A 84 -13.48 -10.96 15.03
C GLU A 84 -14.13 -10.43 13.74
N LEU A 85 -13.30 -10.11 12.73
CA LEU A 85 -13.75 -9.50 11.48
C LEU A 85 -14.23 -10.53 10.45
N ILE A 86 -13.58 -11.69 10.36
CA ILE A 86 -13.87 -12.74 9.38
C ILE A 86 -15.34 -13.20 9.42
N PRO A 87 -15.96 -13.51 10.58
CA PRO A 87 -17.35 -13.95 10.63
C PRO A 87 -18.33 -12.89 10.09
N GLU A 88 -18.12 -11.61 10.42
CA GLU A 88 -18.96 -10.52 9.96
C GLU A 88 -18.84 -10.33 8.44
N LEU A 89 -17.63 -10.31 7.91
CA LEU A 89 -17.37 -10.19 6.47
C LEU A 89 -17.92 -11.40 5.69
N THR A 90 -17.77 -12.61 6.24
CA THR A 90 -18.34 -13.82 5.63
C THR A 90 -19.88 -13.75 5.57
N SER A 91 -20.51 -13.27 6.64
CA SER A 91 -21.96 -13.07 6.69
C SER A 91 -22.43 -11.99 5.70
N ALA A 92 -21.58 -11.03 5.38
CA ALA A 92 -21.81 -10.00 4.36
C ALA A 92 -21.50 -10.47 2.92
N GLY A 93 -21.15 -11.78 2.74
CA GLY A 93 -20.96 -12.39 1.42
C GLY A 93 -19.54 -12.28 0.87
N TYR A 94 -18.54 -11.99 1.70
CA TYR A 94 -17.13 -12.05 1.29
C TYR A 94 -16.60 -13.48 1.45
N ASN A 95 -16.01 -14.01 0.37
CA ASN A 95 -15.41 -15.33 0.34
C ASN A 95 -13.89 -15.22 0.41
N PHE A 96 -13.29 -15.65 1.52
CA PHE A 96 -11.84 -15.63 1.71
C PHE A 96 -11.16 -16.71 0.86
N LEU A 97 -10.15 -16.32 0.11
CA LEU A 97 -9.34 -17.20 -0.73
C LEU A 97 -7.99 -17.54 -0.08
N THR A 98 -7.63 -16.81 0.97
CA THR A 98 -6.37 -16.94 1.69
C THR A 98 -6.60 -16.92 3.20
N THR A 99 -5.58 -17.22 3.97
CA THR A 99 -5.57 -17.04 5.44
C THR A 99 -4.83 -15.75 5.84
N SER A 100 -4.54 -14.88 4.88
CA SER A 100 -3.77 -13.66 5.11
C SER A 100 -4.64 -12.56 5.72
N ASP A 101 -4.12 -11.87 6.73
CA ASP A 101 -4.70 -10.65 7.29
C ASP A 101 -4.81 -9.52 6.24
N THR A 102 -3.96 -9.53 5.22
CA THR A 102 -4.05 -8.61 4.06
C THR A 102 -5.42 -8.70 3.37
N GLU A 103 -5.96 -9.91 3.20
CA GLU A 103 -7.29 -10.10 2.60
C GLU A 103 -8.40 -9.59 3.51
N VAL A 104 -8.26 -9.81 4.81
CA VAL A 104 -9.20 -9.31 5.82
C VAL A 104 -9.25 -7.77 5.80
N ILE A 105 -8.10 -7.11 5.74
CA ILE A 105 -8.00 -5.65 5.64
C ILE A 105 -8.72 -5.15 4.37
N LEU A 106 -8.44 -5.77 3.22
CA LEU A 106 -9.01 -5.34 1.94
C LEU A 106 -10.53 -5.51 1.92
N TYR A 107 -11.04 -6.64 2.40
CA TYR A 107 -12.49 -6.87 2.49
C TYR A 107 -13.17 -5.99 3.53
N ALA A 108 -12.50 -5.71 4.66
CA ALA A 108 -13.02 -4.77 5.65
C ALA A 108 -13.14 -3.34 5.07
N TYR A 109 -12.16 -2.89 4.27
CA TYR A 109 -12.26 -1.64 3.55
C TYR A 109 -13.45 -1.64 2.56
N MET A 110 -13.58 -2.68 1.75
CA MET A 110 -14.65 -2.81 0.75
C MET A 110 -16.04 -2.83 1.38
N HIS A 111 -16.17 -3.34 2.61
CA HIS A 111 -17.44 -3.46 3.32
C HIS A 111 -17.79 -2.20 4.13
N PHE A 112 -16.85 -1.68 4.92
CA PHE A 112 -17.10 -0.59 5.87
C PHE A 112 -16.66 0.78 5.35
N GLY A 113 -16.02 0.85 4.17
CA GLY A 113 -15.44 2.08 3.64
C GLY A 113 -14.22 2.56 4.42
N ALA A 114 -13.79 3.79 4.17
CA ALA A 114 -12.52 4.34 4.69
C ALA A 114 -12.40 4.40 6.22
N SER A 115 -13.53 4.40 6.94
CA SER A 115 -13.55 4.42 8.42
C SER A 115 -13.25 3.07 9.08
N PHE A 116 -13.14 1.99 8.30
CA PHE A 116 -12.90 0.62 8.79
C PHE A 116 -11.66 0.51 9.67
N VAL A 117 -10.67 1.36 9.46
CA VAL A 117 -9.40 1.35 10.18
C VAL A 117 -9.58 1.48 11.71
N SER A 118 -10.65 2.13 12.17
CA SER A 118 -10.99 2.24 13.59
C SER A 118 -11.35 0.91 14.24
N ARG A 119 -11.69 -0.10 13.44
CA ARG A 119 -12.04 -1.47 13.87
C ARG A 119 -10.82 -2.40 13.90
N LEU A 120 -9.68 -1.97 13.35
CA LEU A 120 -8.45 -2.76 13.34
C LEU A 120 -7.71 -2.65 14.66
N ASN A 121 -7.28 -3.80 15.17
CA ASN A 121 -6.32 -3.90 16.26
C ASN A 121 -5.04 -4.54 15.74
N GLY A 122 -3.93 -3.82 15.77
CA GLY A 122 -2.67 -4.30 15.21
C GLY A 122 -1.62 -3.21 15.04
N ILE A 123 -0.49 -3.61 14.48
CA ILE A 123 0.61 -2.74 14.07
C ILE A 123 0.68 -2.74 12.55
N PHE A 124 0.56 -1.60 11.91
CA PHE A 124 0.45 -1.58 10.46
C PHE A 124 0.85 -0.26 9.78
N SER A 125 1.25 -0.40 8.53
CA SER A 125 1.16 0.63 7.52
C SER A 125 0.71 0.00 6.21
N PHE A 126 -0.26 0.59 5.53
CA PHE A 126 -0.75 0.08 4.26
C PHE A 126 -1.30 1.17 3.37
N ALA A 127 -1.34 0.85 2.08
CA ALA A 127 -2.00 1.66 1.07
C ALA A 127 -3.07 0.84 0.37
N ILE A 128 -4.27 1.41 0.19
CA ILE A 128 -5.35 0.82 -0.57
C ILE A 128 -5.68 1.72 -1.75
N TRP A 129 -5.62 1.15 -2.96
CA TRP A 129 -6.18 1.73 -4.16
C TRP A 129 -7.63 1.28 -4.31
N ASP A 130 -8.54 2.24 -4.36
CA ASP A 130 -9.94 2.05 -4.68
C ASP A 130 -10.17 2.47 -6.14
N GLY A 131 -10.33 1.48 -7.00
CA GLY A 131 -10.52 1.71 -8.44
C GLY A 131 -11.90 2.25 -8.78
N ALA A 132 -12.92 2.02 -7.94
CA ALA A 132 -14.26 2.58 -8.13
C ALA A 132 -14.29 4.08 -7.83
N ALA A 133 -13.72 4.48 -6.69
CA ALA A 133 -13.62 5.88 -6.28
C ALA A 133 -12.46 6.62 -6.98
N LYS A 134 -11.49 5.90 -7.59
CA LYS A 134 -10.21 6.43 -8.09
C LYS A 134 -9.45 7.19 -7.00
N GLN A 135 -9.35 6.58 -5.82
CA GLN A 135 -8.72 7.16 -4.64
C GLN A 135 -7.66 6.20 -4.08
N LEU A 136 -6.58 6.78 -3.58
CA LEU A 136 -5.55 6.08 -2.82
C LEU A 136 -5.62 6.50 -1.37
N PHE A 137 -5.77 5.54 -0.48
CA PHE A 137 -5.79 5.73 0.96
C PHE A 137 -4.50 5.23 1.58
N LEU A 138 -3.91 6.03 2.46
CA LEU A 138 -2.75 5.65 3.27
C LEU A 138 -3.17 5.55 4.73
N TYR A 139 -2.82 4.45 5.37
CA TYR A 139 -3.12 4.19 6.78
C TYR A 139 -1.86 3.81 7.53
N ARG A 140 -1.78 4.26 8.77
CA ARG A 140 -0.72 3.91 9.70
C ARG A 140 -1.31 3.69 11.09
N ASP A 141 -0.77 2.75 11.86
CA ASP A 141 -1.21 2.49 13.23
C ASP A 141 -0.99 3.71 14.14
N ARG A 142 -1.75 3.79 15.24
CA ARG A 142 -1.81 4.96 16.13
C ARG A 142 -0.47 5.35 16.74
N VAL A 143 0.40 4.37 16.96
CA VAL A 143 1.72 4.58 17.57
C VAL A 143 2.80 4.82 16.51
N GLY A 144 2.48 4.51 15.23
CA GLY A 144 3.41 4.63 14.13
C GLY A 144 4.49 3.54 14.16
N THR A 145 4.16 2.35 14.62
CA THR A 145 5.09 1.21 14.73
C THR A 145 5.67 0.82 13.38
N LYS A 146 4.84 0.80 12.34
CA LYS A 146 5.32 0.53 10.97
C LYS A 146 5.61 1.84 10.24
N PRO A 147 6.77 1.96 9.57
CA PRO A 147 7.15 3.19 8.90
C PRO A 147 6.29 3.45 7.65
N LEU A 148 5.91 4.70 7.47
CA LEU A 148 5.25 5.20 6.27
C LEU A 148 5.69 6.64 6.04
N PHE A 149 6.29 6.88 4.88
CA PHE A 149 6.72 8.20 4.40
C PHE A 149 5.96 8.53 3.13
N TYR A 150 5.59 9.77 2.95
CA TYR A 150 4.93 10.22 1.73
C TYR A 150 5.35 11.63 1.34
N HIS A 151 5.21 11.92 0.06
CA HIS A 151 5.31 13.26 -0.50
C HIS A 151 4.07 13.51 -1.35
N ALA A 152 3.42 14.65 -1.11
CA ALA A 152 2.24 15.07 -1.86
C ALA A 152 2.48 16.47 -2.42
N LYS A 153 2.38 16.60 -3.74
CA LYS A 153 2.55 17.87 -4.44
C LYS A 153 1.79 17.85 -5.76
N ASP A 154 1.15 18.96 -6.09
CA ASP A 154 0.50 19.23 -7.38
C ASP A 154 -0.50 18.14 -7.85
N GLY A 155 -1.14 17.43 -6.89
CA GLY A 155 -2.08 16.33 -7.15
C GLY A 155 -1.42 14.99 -7.46
N GLU A 156 -0.12 14.87 -7.20
CA GLU A 156 0.61 13.60 -7.16
C GLU A 156 0.92 13.23 -5.71
N LEU A 157 0.84 11.95 -5.41
CA LEU A 157 1.19 11.35 -4.13
C LEU A 157 2.18 10.22 -4.37
N VAL A 158 3.30 10.24 -3.65
CA VAL A 158 4.30 9.16 -3.64
C VAL A 158 4.46 8.70 -2.20
N PHE A 159 4.55 7.39 -1.97
CA PHE A 159 4.71 6.83 -0.63
C PHE A 159 5.62 5.61 -0.62
N ALA A 160 6.26 5.37 0.52
CA ALA A 160 7.12 4.21 0.76
C ALA A 160 7.35 3.97 2.25
N SER A 161 7.88 2.78 2.58
CA SER A 161 8.32 2.46 3.94
C SER A 161 9.63 3.15 4.34
N GLU A 162 10.42 3.65 3.37
CA GLU A 162 11.67 4.39 3.63
C GLU A 162 11.84 5.54 2.64
N PRO A 163 12.42 6.69 3.07
CA PRO A 163 12.58 7.87 2.21
C PRO A 163 13.37 7.62 0.94
N LYS A 164 14.39 6.77 0.97
CA LYS A 164 15.24 6.48 -0.21
C LYS A 164 14.47 5.90 -1.40
N ALA A 165 13.34 5.21 -1.14
CA ALA A 165 12.49 4.70 -2.22
C ALA A 165 11.65 5.81 -2.87
N LEU A 166 11.30 6.89 -2.13
CA LEU A 166 10.60 8.04 -2.70
C LEU A 166 11.43 8.73 -3.79
N PHE A 167 12.75 8.80 -3.61
CA PHE A 167 13.67 9.46 -4.55
C PHE A 167 13.85 8.71 -5.89
N CYS A 168 13.25 7.55 -6.05
CA CYS A 168 13.13 6.88 -7.35
C CYS A 168 12.04 7.53 -8.22
N PHE A 169 11.10 8.27 -7.62
CA PHE A 169 10.06 8.94 -8.35
C PHE A 169 10.62 10.19 -9.06
N PRO A 170 10.30 10.42 -10.35
CA PRO A 170 10.80 11.58 -11.10
C PRO A 170 10.45 12.89 -10.40
N ASP A 171 11.34 13.87 -10.52
CA ASP A 171 11.19 15.23 -9.99
C ASP A 171 11.17 15.31 -8.45
N LEU A 172 11.41 14.20 -7.76
CA LEU A 172 11.56 14.17 -6.31
C LEU A 172 13.05 14.05 -5.93
N SER A 173 13.61 15.10 -5.38
CA SER A 173 15.00 15.12 -4.89
C SER A 173 15.05 15.44 -3.40
N PRO A 174 16.00 14.86 -2.65
CA PRO A 174 16.20 15.21 -1.25
C PRO A 174 16.65 16.67 -1.14
N ALA A 175 16.03 17.41 -0.22
CA ALA A 175 16.45 18.76 0.13
C ALA A 175 16.62 18.86 1.64
N ILE A 176 17.75 19.39 2.08
CA ILE A 176 17.99 19.72 3.49
C ILE A 176 17.62 21.19 3.66
N THR A 177 16.66 21.46 4.50
CA THR A 177 16.25 22.81 4.87
C THR A 177 16.90 23.22 6.20
N GLU A 178 17.00 24.52 6.46
CA GLU A 178 17.48 25.03 7.74
C GLU A 178 16.66 24.50 8.93
N ASN A 179 15.34 24.36 8.75
CA ASN A 179 14.47 23.78 9.76
C ASN A 179 14.79 22.31 10.02
N SER A 180 15.04 21.52 8.96
CA SER A 180 15.44 20.11 9.12
C SER A 180 16.76 19.96 9.87
N LEU A 181 17.70 20.88 9.69
CA LEU A 181 18.96 20.89 10.45
C LEU A 181 18.75 21.26 11.92
N ARG A 182 17.83 22.20 12.21
CA ARG A 182 17.51 22.58 13.60
C ARG A 182 16.80 21.47 14.38
N GLU A 183 16.05 20.60 13.70
CA GLU A 183 15.39 19.43 14.34
C GLU A 183 16.35 18.27 14.61
N LEU A 184 17.51 18.24 13.93
CA LEU A 184 18.53 17.21 14.10
C LEU A 184 19.59 17.56 15.17
N LEU A 185 19.69 18.82 15.58
CA LEU A 185 20.65 19.33 16.58
C LEU A 185 19.98 19.59 17.93
#